data_9e9baeea494b74be79fd7d3579bd1fa3
#
_entry.id   9e9baeea494b74be79fd7d3579bd1fa3
#
_cell.length_a   1.000
_cell.length_b   1.000
_cell.length_c   1.000
_cell.angle_alpha   90.00
_cell.angle_beta   90.00
_cell.angle_gamma   90.00
#
_symmetry.space_group_name_H-M   'P 1'
#
loop_
_entity.id
_entity.type
_entity.pdbx_description
1 polymer ?
#
loop_
_entity_poly.entity_id
_entity_poly.type
_entity_poly.pdbx_seq_one_letter_code
_entity_poly.pdbx_strand_id
1 'polypeptide(L)'
;MNKNNKTKSEQLGIPIGTASARLKKNIMFDLLCRLNENKCYQCGETIEGVENLSIEHKIPYLHSENPQELFFNLDNIAFSHLKCNVKAARRNINNLSSSQI
;
A
#
# COMPACT_ATOMS: atom_id res chain seq x y z
N MET A 1 11.88 22.54 -6.39
CA MET A 1 12.49 21.34 -7.00
C MET A 1 13.85 21.71 -7.57
N ASN A 2 14.88 20.91 -7.30
CA ASN A 2 16.20 21.19 -7.83
C ASN A 2 16.32 20.77 -9.30
N LYS A 3 17.39 21.21 -9.97
CA LYS A 3 17.60 20.93 -11.39
C LYS A 3 17.66 19.45 -11.71
N ASN A 4 18.28 18.63 -10.83
CA ASN A 4 18.40 17.19 -11.07
C ASN A 4 17.02 16.53 -11.08
N ASN A 5 16.14 16.90 -10.17
CA ASN A 5 14.80 16.34 -10.13
C ASN A 5 13.98 16.73 -11.36
N LYS A 6 14.13 17.96 -11.83
CA LYS A 6 13.46 18.42 -13.05
C LYS A 6 13.94 17.62 -14.26
N THR A 7 15.25 17.46 -14.41
CA THR A 7 15.84 16.70 -15.51
C THR A 7 15.40 15.24 -15.48
N LYS A 8 15.41 14.63 -14.30
CA LYS A 8 14.96 13.24 -14.13
C LYS A 8 13.49 13.09 -14.56
N SER A 9 12.63 14.01 -14.10
CA SER A 9 11.21 13.97 -14.46
C SER A 9 11.00 14.11 -15.97
N GLU A 10 11.74 15.02 -16.61
CA GLU A 10 11.65 15.22 -18.05
C GLU A 10 12.07 13.97 -18.81
N GLN A 11 13.16 13.33 -18.42
CA GLN A 11 13.67 12.14 -19.09
C GLN A 11 12.76 10.93 -18.87
N LEU A 12 12.15 10.81 -17.69
CA LEU A 12 11.24 9.71 -17.38
C LEU A 12 9.84 9.91 -17.91
N GLY A 13 9.48 11.16 -18.28
CA GLY A 13 8.15 11.48 -18.77
C GLY A 13 7.08 11.57 -17.70
N ILE A 14 7.46 11.44 -16.42
CA ILE A 14 6.56 11.56 -15.27
C ILE A 14 7.32 12.21 -14.12
N PRO A 15 6.62 12.80 -13.13
CA PRO A 15 7.29 13.36 -11.97
C PRO A 15 8.16 12.32 -11.25
N ILE A 16 9.35 12.73 -10.83
CA ILE A 16 10.31 11.81 -10.20
C ILE A 16 9.73 11.13 -8.95
N GLY A 17 8.92 11.85 -8.17
CA GLY A 17 8.28 11.27 -7.00
C GLY A 17 7.35 10.11 -7.37
N THR A 18 6.58 10.29 -8.43
CA THR A 18 5.67 9.26 -8.95
C THR A 18 6.47 8.06 -9.48
N ALA A 19 7.53 8.33 -10.24
CA ALA A 19 8.39 7.28 -10.78
C ALA A 19 9.03 6.47 -9.66
N SER A 20 9.54 7.15 -8.63
CA SER A 20 10.19 6.53 -7.48
C SER A 20 9.22 5.63 -6.72
N ALA A 21 8.00 6.10 -6.47
CA ALA A 21 6.97 5.30 -5.80
C ALA A 21 6.61 4.05 -6.61
N ARG A 22 6.47 4.22 -7.93
CA ARG A 22 6.16 3.10 -8.83
C ARG A 22 7.28 2.08 -8.84
N LEU A 23 8.53 2.55 -8.90
CA LEU A 23 9.70 1.66 -8.87
C LEU A 23 9.75 0.85 -7.58
N LYS A 24 9.54 1.49 -6.44
CA LYS A 24 9.54 0.81 -5.14
C LYS A 24 8.46 -0.26 -5.08
N LYS A 25 7.28 0.04 -5.58
CA LYS A 25 6.18 -0.92 -5.62
C LYS A 25 6.51 -2.10 -6.53
N ASN A 26 7.12 -1.84 -7.69
CA ASN A 26 7.55 -2.89 -8.61
C ASN A 26 8.59 -3.81 -7.96
N ILE A 27 9.58 -3.23 -7.27
CA ILE A 27 10.60 -4.00 -6.57
C ILE A 27 9.96 -4.87 -5.49
N MET A 28 9.08 -4.30 -4.71
CA MET A 28 8.39 -5.00 -3.62
C MET A 28 7.58 -6.18 -4.17
N PHE A 29 6.82 -5.96 -5.24
CA PHE A 29 6.03 -7.03 -5.85
C PHE A 29 6.92 -8.15 -6.38
N ASP A 30 8.03 -7.80 -7.04
CA ASP A 30 8.99 -8.77 -7.55
C ASP A 30 9.55 -9.64 -6.41
N LEU A 31 9.92 -9.02 -5.30
CA LEU A 31 10.42 -9.74 -4.13
C LEU A 31 9.35 -10.64 -3.51
N LEU A 32 8.12 -10.17 -3.43
CA LEU A 32 7.01 -10.99 -2.93
C LEU A 32 6.80 -12.23 -3.80
N CYS A 33 6.87 -12.07 -5.12
CA CYS A 33 6.72 -13.19 -6.04
C CYS A 33 7.85 -14.21 -5.87
N ARG A 34 9.10 -13.72 -5.75
CA ARG A 34 10.25 -14.59 -5.54
C ARG A 34 10.15 -15.41 -4.26
N LEU A 35 9.57 -14.81 -3.22
CA LEU A 35 9.39 -15.47 -1.94
C LEU A 35 8.10 -16.29 -1.86
N ASN A 36 7.31 -16.28 -2.93
CA ASN A 36 5.98 -16.92 -2.96
C ASN A 36 5.06 -16.36 -1.89
N GLU A 37 5.19 -15.05 -1.63
CA GLU A 37 4.42 -14.34 -0.61
C GLU A 37 3.43 -13.34 -1.21
N ASN A 38 3.20 -13.41 -2.54
CA ASN A 38 2.25 -12.53 -3.22
C ASN A 38 0.81 -13.05 -3.05
N LYS A 39 0.41 -13.22 -1.79
CA LYS A 39 -0.92 -13.68 -1.41
C LYS A 39 -1.69 -12.55 -0.76
N CYS A 40 -2.96 -12.42 -1.10
CA CYS A 40 -3.80 -11.37 -0.54
C CYS A 40 -4.15 -11.66 0.92
N TYR A 41 -3.87 -10.71 1.79
CA TYR A 41 -4.18 -10.82 3.21
C TYR A 41 -5.70 -10.93 3.45
N GLN A 42 -6.50 -10.30 2.59
CA GLN A 42 -7.95 -10.26 2.77
C GLN A 42 -8.65 -11.51 2.23
N CYS A 43 -8.29 -11.98 1.05
CA CYS A 43 -8.99 -13.09 0.41
C CYS A 43 -8.17 -14.38 0.29
N GLY A 44 -6.87 -14.32 0.53
CA GLY A 44 -5.99 -15.49 0.45
C GLY A 44 -5.54 -15.89 -0.95
N GLU A 45 -6.10 -15.28 -1.98
CA GLU A 45 -5.74 -15.61 -3.35
C GLU A 45 -4.47 -14.91 -3.80
N THR A 46 -3.84 -15.44 -4.84
CA THR A 46 -2.62 -14.87 -5.40
C THR A 46 -2.87 -13.48 -5.98
N ILE A 47 -1.96 -12.55 -5.70
CA ILE A 47 -1.94 -11.24 -6.33
C ILE A 47 -1.15 -11.40 -7.63
N GLU A 48 -1.80 -11.25 -8.77
CA GLU A 48 -1.23 -11.63 -10.06
C GLU A 48 -0.45 -10.54 -10.76
N GLY A 49 -0.63 -9.28 -10.41
CA GLY A 49 0.06 -8.17 -11.05
C GLY A 49 0.31 -7.03 -10.09
N VAL A 50 1.38 -6.27 -10.35
CA VAL A 50 1.75 -5.14 -9.50
C VAL A 50 0.65 -4.08 -9.46
N GLU A 51 -0.12 -3.93 -10.53
CA GLU A 51 -1.24 -2.99 -10.60
C GLU A 51 -2.36 -3.35 -9.63
N ASN A 52 -2.41 -4.60 -9.21
CA ASN A 52 -3.42 -5.09 -8.26
C ASN A 52 -2.92 -5.08 -6.82
N LEU A 53 -1.64 -4.80 -6.62
CA LEU A 53 -1.02 -4.81 -5.29
C LEU A 53 -1.37 -3.56 -4.51
N SER A 54 -1.78 -3.77 -3.28
CA SER A 54 -1.98 -2.70 -2.30
C SER A 54 -1.27 -3.07 -1.01
N ILE A 55 -0.74 -2.06 -0.36
CA ILE A 55 -0.12 -2.19 0.96
C ILE A 55 -1.13 -1.64 1.96
N GLU A 56 -1.42 -2.41 3.00
CA GLU A 56 -2.38 -1.96 4.00
C GLU A 56 -1.83 -2.11 5.40
N HIS A 57 -2.40 -1.37 6.33
CA HIS A 57 -2.17 -1.55 7.76
C HIS A 57 -3.27 -2.46 8.29
N LYS A 58 -2.87 -3.54 8.97
CA LYS A 58 -3.84 -4.49 9.55
C LYS A 58 -4.72 -3.78 10.57
N ILE A 59 -4.10 -2.98 11.43
CA ILE A 59 -4.78 -2.12 12.38
C ILE A 59 -4.63 -0.68 11.88
N PRO A 60 -5.73 0.04 11.66
CA PRO A 60 -5.64 1.43 11.19
C PRO A 60 -4.86 2.29 12.19
N TYR A 61 -3.92 3.07 11.67
CA TYR A 61 -3.13 3.98 12.50
C TYR A 61 -3.85 5.30 12.77
N LEU A 62 -4.68 5.74 11.83
CA LEU A 62 -5.36 7.03 11.91
C LEU A 62 -6.33 7.01 13.10
N HIS A 63 -6.23 8.03 13.94
CA HIS A 63 -7.03 8.17 15.15
C HIS A 63 -6.79 7.10 16.22
N SER A 64 -5.69 6.35 16.11
CA SER A 64 -5.27 5.42 17.15
C SER A 64 -4.54 6.16 18.27
N GLU A 65 -4.29 5.46 19.38
CA GLU A 65 -3.50 6.02 20.49
C GLU A 65 -2.04 6.23 20.12
N ASN A 66 -1.50 5.36 19.24
CA ASN A 66 -0.10 5.39 18.83
C ASN A 66 0.03 5.33 17.30
N PRO A 67 -0.35 6.41 16.58
CA PRO A 67 -0.36 6.36 15.10
C PRO A 67 1.01 6.07 14.49
N GLN A 68 2.07 6.68 15.02
CA GLN A 68 3.41 6.47 14.47
C GLN A 68 3.86 5.03 14.62
N GLU A 69 3.62 4.43 15.76
CA GLU A 69 3.99 3.04 16.03
C GLU A 69 3.26 2.10 15.07
N LEU A 70 1.96 2.27 14.94
CA LEU A 70 1.15 1.42 14.06
C LEU A 70 1.53 1.61 12.60
N PHE A 71 1.85 2.84 12.19
CA PHE A 71 2.20 3.14 10.81
C PHE A 71 3.51 2.45 10.39
N PHE A 72 4.51 2.47 11.24
CA PHE A 72 5.85 1.98 10.91
C PHE A 72 6.13 0.55 11.36
N ASN A 73 5.24 -0.06 12.10
CA ASN A 73 5.42 -1.44 12.56
C ASN A 73 5.20 -2.39 11.40
N LEU A 74 6.26 -3.07 10.98
CA LEU A 74 6.21 -3.97 9.83
C LEU A 74 5.28 -5.15 10.07
N ASP A 75 5.09 -5.58 11.31
CA ASP A 75 4.15 -6.64 11.65
C ASP A 75 2.70 -6.21 11.43
N ASN A 76 2.47 -4.90 11.36
CA ASN A 76 1.14 -4.33 11.08
C ASN A 76 0.89 -4.10 9.59
N ILE A 77 1.86 -4.44 8.73
CA ILE A 77 1.74 -4.26 7.29
C ILE A 77 1.29 -5.56 6.64
N ALA A 78 0.41 -5.45 5.67
CA ALA A 78 -0.05 -6.58 4.88
C ALA A 78 -0.15 -6.19 3.42
N PHE A 79 -0.15 -7.19 2.55
CA PHE A 79 -0.29 -7.01 1.11
C PHE A 79 -1.62 -7.62 0.68
N SER A 80 -2.35 -6.90 -0.15
CA SER A 80 -3.68 -7.32 -0.55
C SER A 80 -3.95 -6.90 -1.99
N HIS A 81 -4.98 -7.48 -2.59
CA HIS A 81 -5.52 -6.90 -3.81
C HIS A 81 -6.06 -5.51 -3.49
N LEU A 82 -5.82 -4.57 -4.38
CA LEU A 82 -6.33 -3.21 -4.20
C LEU A 82 -7.84 -3.21 -3.94
N LYS A 83 -8.59 -3.99 -4.71
CA LYS A 83 -10.04 -4.08 -4.55
C LYS A 83 -10.44 -4.64 -3.19
N CYS A 84 -9.68 -5.59 -2.66
CA CYS A 84 -9.96 -6.18 -1.34
C CYS A 84 -9.67 -5.16 -0.23
N ASN A 85 -8.59 -4.41 -0.36
CA ASN A 85 -8.23 -3.37 0.60
C ASN A 85 -9.30 -2.26 0.62
N VAL A 86 -9.77 -1.83 -0.54
CA VAL A 86 -10.83 -0.82 -0.64
C VAL A 86 -12.11 -1.32 0.03
N LYS A 87 -12.49 -2.57 -0.19
CA LYS A 87 -13.67 -3.16 0.46
C LYS A 87 -13.51 -3.19 1.98
N ALA A 88 -12.34 -3.60 2.47
CA ALA A 88 -12.05 -3.64 3.90
C ALA A 88 -12.14 -2.25 4.52
N ALA A 89 -11.60 -1.23 3.86
CA ALA A 89 -11.66 0.15 4.32
C ALA A 89 -13.11 0.65 4.41
N ARG A 90 -13.93 0.32 3.42
CA ARG A 90 -15.35 0.69 3.43
C ARG A 90 -16.10 0.03 4.59
N ARG A 91 -15.81 -1.25 4.87
CA ARG A 91 -16.41 -1.96 6.00
C ARG A 91 -16.01 -1.31 7.32
N ASN A 92 -14.72 -0.96 7.46
CA ASN A 92 -14.21 -0.30 8.67
C ASN A 92 -14.88 1.06 8.89
N ILE A 93 -15.05 1.85 7.85
CA ILE A 93 -15.74 3.14 7.93
C ILE A 93 -17.19 2.94 8.37
N ASN A 94 -17.89 1.96 7.78
CA ASN A 94 -19.28 1.66 8.14
C ASN A 94 -19.37 1.22 9.60
N ASN A 95 -18.46 0.36 10.05
CA ASN A 95 -18.41 -0.10 11.43
C ASN A 95 -18.17 1.03 12.41
N LEU A 96 -17.23 1.94 12.07
CA LEU A 96 -16.95 3.11 12.89
C LEU A 96 -18.17 4.02 12.99
N SER A 97 -18.86 4.27 11.89
CA SER A 97 -20.09 5.07 11.88
C SER A 97 -21.15 4.45 12.77
N SER A 98 -21.31 3.14 12.70
CA SER A 98 -22.27 2.42 13.54
C SER A 98 -21.92 2.49 15.02
N SER A 99 -20.63 2.37 15.35
CA SER A 99 -20.18 2.37 16.75
C SER A 99 -20.19 3.75 17.39
N GLN A 100 -20.18 4.81 16.61
CA GLN A 100 -20.16 6.18 17.11
C GLN A 100 -21.55 6.78 17.27
N ILE A 101 -22.54 6.10 16.80
CA ILE A 101 -23.93 6.49 16.97
C ILE A 101 -24.44 5.98 18.32
#